data_e3556b01c6c3ad5d5cea88d3772d5601
#
_entry.id   e3556b01c6c3ad5d5cea88d3772d5601
#
_cell.length_a   1.000
_cell.length_b   1.000
_cell.length_c   1.000
_cell.angle_alpha   90.00
_cell.angle_beta   90.00
_cell.angle_gamma   90.00
#
_symmetry.space_group_name_H-M   'P 1'
#
loop_
_entity.id
_entity.type
_entity.pdbx_description
1 polymer ?
#
loop_
_entity_poly.entity_id
_entity_poly.type
_entity_poly.pdbx_seq_one_letter_code
_entity_poly.pdbx_strand_id
1 'polypeptide(L)'
;MGRRIDRGRKRGTEQNAPRKVALVANCLLNQNAKVCQGAHYPGLVSPVVEALRKRGYVLQQLPCPELAFAGVRRWWAVYEQYDTPAYRTHCRRLAQAIVPLIEGYLRRGDEVILIGLDGSPSTGVRFTSSKPDWGGRPNRPEDDWEIQPRRGIWIEELEAELARRGLPPLPATGWALDMGRFDEAGARRDLEQFLDSRETTEGSRDDGPVAP
;
A
#
# COMPACT_ATOMS: atom_id res chain seq x y z
N MET A 1 36.23 -25.25 -31.83
CA MET A 1 35.73 -26.06 -30.69
C MET A 1 34.83 -25.13 -29.84
N GLY A 2 33.54 -25.09 -30.12
CA GLY A 2 32.58 -24.24 -29.40
C GLY A 2 31.98 -25.01 -28.25
N ARG A 3 32.13 -24.49 -27.02
CA ARG A 3 31.44 -25.02 -25.84
C ARG A 3 29.95 -24.61 -25.91
N ARG A 4 29.06 -25.57 -26.10
CA ARG A 4 27.62 -25.42 -25.88
C ARG A 4 27.41 -25.17 -24.39
N ILE A 5 26.84 -24.00 -24.04
CA ILE A 5 26.35 -23.73 -22.70
C ILE A 5 25.01 -24.46 -22.61
N ASP A 6 24.99 -25.56 -21.90
CA ASP A 6 23.77 -26.28 -21.52
C ASP A 6 22.98 -25.42 -20.51
N ARG A 7 21.98 -24.69 -21.00
CA ARG A 7 21.02 -24.00 -20.15
C ARG A 7 19.96 -25.01 -19.71
N GLY A 8 20.36 -25.88 -18.78
CA GLY A 8 19.51 -26.88 -18.14
C GLY A 8 18.22 -26.23 -17.60
N ARG A 9 17.12 -26.61 -18.18
CA ARG A 9 15.76 -26.23 -17.95
C ARG A 9 15.24 -26.82 -16.63
N LYS A 10 15.50 -26.16 -15.50
CA LYS A 10 14.80 -26.39 -14.23
C LYS A 10 13.95 -25.14 -13.87
N ARG A 11 12.98 -24.77 -14.69
CA ARG A 11 12.06 -23.62 -14.43
C ARG A 11 10.59 -24.02 -14.36
N GLY A 12 10.25 -25.30 -14.27
CA GLY A 12 8.86 -25.73 -14.44
C GLY A 12 8.04 -25.88 -13.16
N THR A 13 8.64 -26.08 -12.00
CA THR A 13 7.92 -26.41 -10.76
C THR A 13 7.88 -25.30 -9.72
N GLU A 14 8.87 -24.40 -9.69
CA GLU A 14 8.88 -23.26 -8.76
C GLU A 14 7.90 -22.12 -9.15
N GLN A 15 7.44 -22.05 -10.39
CA GLN A 15 6.55 -20.99 -10.87
C GLN A 15 5.08 -21.16 -10.44
N ASN A 16 4.69 -22.32 -9.91
CA ASN A 16 3.29 -22.62 -9.54
C ASN A 16 2.98 -22.56 -8.03
N ALA A 17 3.98 -22.42 -7.17
CA ALA A 17 3.72 -22.27 -5.74
C ALA A 17 3.11 -20.89 -5.42
N PRO A 18 2.12 -20.82 -4.50
CA PRO A 18 1.59 -19.57 -4.00
C PRO A 18 2.70 -18.65 -3.46
N ARG A 19 2.59 -17.37 -3.72
CA ARG A 19 3.57 -16.37 -3.29
C ARG A 19 2.95 -15.44 -2.28
N LYS A 20 3.80 -14.81 -1.46
CA LYS A 20 3.43 -13.68 -0.63
C LYS A 20 3.65 -12.40 -1.43
N VAL A 21 2.61 -11.60 -1.64
CA VAL A 21 2.64 -10.36 -2.43
C VAL A 21 2.20 -9.20 -1.54
N ALA A 22 3.06 -8.21 -1.37
CA ALA A 22 2.73 -6.96 -0.71
C ALA A 22 2.49 -5.85 -1.73
N LEU A 23 1.27 -5.35 -1.80
CA LEU A 23 0.92 -4.13 -2.54
C LEU A 23 1.36 -2.94 -1.69
N VAL A 24 2.34 -2.18 -2.15
CA VAL A 24 2.97 -1.12 -1.34
C VAL A 24 2.70 0.24 -1.96
N ALA A 25 2.22 1.19 -1.14
CA ALA A 25 2.01 2.57 -1.58
C ALA A 25 3.30 3.16 -2.16
N ASN A 26 3.17 3.88 -3.28
CA ASN A 26 4.32 4.43 -4.02
C ASN A 26 5.28 5.22 -3.12
N CYS A 27 4.76 6.06 -2.24
CA CYS A 27 5.57 6.92 -1.37
C CYS A 27 6.40 6.14 -0.31
N LEU A 28 6.07 4.88 -0.03
CA LEU A 28 6.91 4.02 0.80
C LEU A 28 8.12 3.47 0.02
N LEU A 29 7.99 3.31 -1.28
CA LEU A 29 9.06 2.84 -2.17
C LEU A 29 9.81 3.98 -2.86
N ASN A 30 9.23 5.19 -2.88
CA ASN A 30 9.84 6.39 -3.44
C ASN A 30 9.37 7.65 -2.68
N GLN A 31 10.11 8.02 -1.65
CA GLN A 31 9.83 9.22 -0.84
C GLN A 31 9.90 10.52 -1.64
N ASN A 32 10.64 10.54 -2.76
CA ASN A 32 10.72 11.70 -3.65
C ASN A 32 9.40 11.96 -4.41
N ALA A 33 8.45 11.03 -4.38
CA ALA A 33 7.10 11.20 -4.91
C ALA A 33 6.16 11.91 -3.94
N LYS A 34 6.56 12.12 -2.68
CA LYS A 34 5.75 12.85 -1.69
C LYS A 34 5.62 14.33 -2.05
N VAL A 35 4.71 15.02 -1.39
CA VAL A 35 4.63 16.48 -1.42
C VAL A 35 5.97 17.08 -0.97
N CYS A 36 6.29 18.26 -1.51
CA CYS A 36 7.54 18.94 -1.18
C CYS A 36 7.72 19.05 0.34
N GLN A 37 8.92 18.75 0.84
CA GLN A 37 9.28 18.70 2.26
C GLN A 37 8.65 17.54 3.07
N GLY A 38 7.78 16.73 2.48
CA GLY A 38 7.15 15.61 3.19
C GLY A 38 7.97 14.30 3.23
N ALA A 39 9.19 14.28 2.67
CA ALA A 39 10.04 13.08 2.72
C ALA A 39 10.78 12.98 4.05
N HIS A 40 10.72 11.79 4.68
CA HIS A 40 11.46 11.49 5.91
C HIS A 40 12.67 10.56 5.65
N TYR A 41 12.74 9.97 4.46
CA TYR A 41 13.84 9.08 4.04
C TYR A 41 14.42 9.55 2.71
N PRO A 42 15.71 9.33 2.44
CA PRO A 42 16.35 9.84 1.21
C PRO A 42 15.89 9.12 -0.08
N GLY A 43 15.16 8.05 0.04
CA GLY A 43 14.68 7.26 -1.09
C GLY A 43 13.46 6.44 -0.71
N LEU A 44 13.66 5.18 -0.37
CA LEU A 44 12.60 4.28 0.11
C LEU A 44 12.55 4.25 1.64
N VAL A 45 11.43 3.81 2.20
CA VAL A 45 11.27 3.55 3.63
C VAL A 45 11.86 2.17 3.93
N SER A 46 13.17 2.13 4.22
CA SER A 46 13.93 0.89 4.42
C SER A 46 13.27 -0.06 5.43
N PRO A 47 12.78 0.40 6.61
CA PRO A 47 12.15 -0.49 7.58
C PRO A 47 10.99 -1.32 7.02
N VAL A 48 10.16 -0.70 6.16
CA VAL A 48 9.03 -1.40 5.53
C VAL A 48 9.52 -2.46 4.54
N VAL A 49 10.47 -2.09 3.69
CA VAL A 49 11.01 -2.99 2.67
C VAL A 49 11.74 -4.18 3.29
N GLU A 50 12.53 -3.93 4.33
CA GLU A 50 13.27 -4.97 5.06
C GLU A 50 12.33 -5.95 5.77
N ALA A 51 11.30 -5.44 6.48
CA ALA A 51 10.32 -6.28 7.18
C ALA A 51 9.56 -7.20 6.22
N LEU A 52 9.13 -6.68 5.07
CA LEU A 52 8.42 -7.44 4.04
C LEU A 52 9.33 -8.49 3.39
N ARG A 53 10.55 -8.10 2.99
CA ARG A 53 11.51 -9.03 2.36
C ARG A 53 11.94 -10.15 3.30
N LYS A 54 12.16 -9.85 4.58
CA LYS A 54 12.51 -10.84 5.59
C LYS A 54 11.46 -11.96 5.69
N ARG A 55 10.19 -11.66 5.42
CA ARG A 55 9.07 -12.62 5.43
C ARG A 55 8.72 -13.18 4.05
N GLY A 56 9.56 -12.95 3.05
CA GLY A 56 9.43 -13.53 1.70
C GLY A 56 8.40 -12.82 0.81
N TYR A 57 7.92 -11.63 1.16
CA TYR A 57 7.00 -10.88 0.31
C TYR A 57 7.69 -10.35 -0.95
N VAL A 58 7.06 -10.59 -2.09
CA VAL A 58 7.32 -9.88 -3.35
C VAL A 58 6.64 -8.53 -3.28
N LEU A 59 7.37 -7.45 -3.58
CA LEU A 59 6.84 -6.10 -3.52
C LEU A 59 6.22 -5.69 -4.86
N GLN A 60 4.95 -5.36 -4.84
CA GLN A 60 4.24 -4.75 -5.96
C GLN A 60 3.95 -3.30 -5.64
N GLN A 61 4.61 -2.40 -6.36
CA GLN A 61 4.36 -0.97 -6.20
C GLN A 61 2.97 -0.60 -6.72
N LEU A 62 2.25 0.19 -5.93
CA LEU A 62 1.02 0.84 -6.33
C LEU A 62 1.30 2.22 -6.94
N PRO A 63 0.45 2.74 -7.84
CA PRO A 63 0.58 4.12 -8.33
C PRO A 63 0.39 5.13 -7.20
N CYS A 64 1.03 6.30 -7.33
CA CYS A 64 0.73 7.44 -6.47
C CYS A 64 -0.44 8.24 -7.07
N PRO A 65 -1.64 8.23 -6.46
CA PRO A 65 -2.78 8.93 -7.01
C PRO A 65 -2.58 10.45 -7.02
N GLU A 66 -1.96 11.00 -5.98
CA GLU A 66 -1.69 12.44 -5.86
C GLU A 66 -0.68 12.94 -6.90
N LEU A 67 0.46 12.22 -7.05
CA LEU A 67 1.49 12.59 -8.02
C LEU A 67 0.93 12.54 -9.45
N ALA A 68 0.15 11.52 -9.75
CA ALA A 68 -0.45 11.34 -11.07
C ALA A 68 -1.55 12.38 -11.37
N PHE A 69 -2.26 12.88 -10.36
CA PHE A 69 -3.33 13.85 -10.51
C PHE A 69 -2.83 15.29 -10.51
N ALA A 70 -2.02 15.66 -9.51
CA ALA A 70 -1.66 17.05 -9.22
C ALA A 70 -0.18 17.38 -9.46
N GLY A 71 0.64 16.36 -9.78
CA GLY A 71 2.07 16.53 -10.06
C GLY A 71 2.94 16.72 -8.81
N VAL A 72 4.25 16.89 -9.03
CA VAL A 72 5.24 16.98 -7.97
C VAL A 72 5.14 18.30 -7.18
N ARG A 73 4.64 19.37 -7.78
CA ARG A 73 4.49 20.70 -7.16
C ARG A 73 3.14 20.90 -6.47
N ARG A 74 2.43 19.81 -6.15
CA ARG A 74 1.17 19.91 -5.42
C ARG A 74 1.39 20.48 -4.02
N TRP A 75 0.34 21.12 -3.50
CA TRP A 75 0.30 21.59 -2.14
C TRP A 75 0.09 20.44 -1.17
N TRP A 76 0.51 20.61 0.08
CA TRP A 76 0.03 19.80 1.19
C TRP A 76 -1.50 19.93 1.27
N ALA A 77 -2.19 18.83 1.35
CA ALA A 77 -3.65 18.80 1.35
C ALA A 77 -4.16 17.72 2.32
N VAL A 78 -5.34 17.95 2.85
CA VAL A 78 -6.07 17.01 3.71
C VAL A 78 -7.15 16.27 2.93
N TYR A 79 -7.80 15.31 3.59
CA TYR A 79 -8.81 14.44 2.98
C TYR A 79 -9.89 15.25 2.23
N GLU A 80 -10.46 16.27 2.87
CA GLU A 80 -11.58 17.06 2.33
C GLU A 80 -11.20 17.81 1.05
N GLN A 81 -9.94 18.20 0.92
CA GLN A 81 -9.44 18.88 -0.29
C GLN A 81 -9.27 17.92 -1.47
N TYR A 82 -9.02 16.63 -1.18
CA TYR A 82 -8.98 15.58 -2.19
C TYR A 82 -10.35 14.94 -2.44
N ASP A 83 -11.32 15.06 -1.54
CA ASP A 83 -12.66 14.49 -1.71
C ASP A 83 -13.48 15.29 -2.73
N THR A 84 -13.06 15.25 -3.98
CA THR A 84 -13.70 15.89 -5.11
C THR A 84 -14.13 14.87 -6.16
N PRO A 85 -15.20 15.14 -6.94
CA PRO A 85 -15.63 14.23 -8.00
C PRO A 85 -14.54 13.93 -9.02
N ALA A 86 -13.67 14.90 -9.32
CA ALA A 86 -12.56 14.71 -10.26
C ALA A 86 -11.50 13.78 -9.70
N TYR A 87 -11.07 13.96 -8.44
CA TYR A 87 -10.07 13.13 -7.83
C TYR A 87 -10.58 11.71 -7.56
N ARG A 88 -11.83 11.55 -7.09
CA ARG A 88 -12.46 10.23 -6.94
C ARG A 88 -12.55 9.49 -8.28
N THR A 89 -12.90 10.19 -9.37
CA THR A 89 -12.91 9.60 -10.72
C THR A 89 -11.50 9.14 -11.13
N HIS A 90 -10.47 9.94 -10.85
CA HIS A 90 -9.08 9.57 -11.10
C HIS A 90 -8.67 8.33 -10.29
N CYS A 91 -8.94 8.32 -8.98
CA CYS A 91 -8.65 7.17 -8.10
C CYS A 91 -9.37 5.89 -8.56
N ARG A 92 -10.63 6.01 -8.97
CA ARG A 92 -11.41 4.88 -9.52
C ARG A 92 -10.78 4.31 -10.79
N ARG A 93 -10.29 5.16 -11.69
CA ARG A 93 -9.57 4.70 -12.91
C ARG A 93 -8.28 3.96 -12.56
N LEU A 94 -7.53 4.44 -11.56
CA LEU A 94 -6.34 3.74 -11.07
C LEU A 94 -6.71 2.38 -10.44
N ALA A 95 -7.79 2.32 -9.65
CA ALA A 95 -8.27 1.07 -9.07
C ALA A 95 -8.67 0.07 -10.17
N GLN A 96 -9.42 0.51 -11.18
CA GLN A 96 -9.81 -0.32 -12.33
C GLN A 96 -8.61 -0.87 -13.10
N ALA A 97 -7.49 -0.14 -13.14
CA ALA A 97 -6.26 -0.61 -13.79
C ALA A 97 -5.48 -1.62 -12.93
N ILE A 98 -5.52 -1.49 -11.59
CA ILE A 98 -4.73 -2.33 -10.67
C ILE A 98 -5.47 -3.59 -10.24
N VAL A 99 -6.78 -3.53 -10.02
CA VAL A 99 -7.55 -4.67 -9.50
C VAL A 99 -7.47 -5.92 -10.38
N PRO A 100 -7.40 -5.87 -11.73
CA PRO A 100 -7.15 -7.06 -12.54
C PRO A 100 -5.84 -7.79 -12.20
N LEU A 101 -4.79 -7.06 -11.84
CA LEU A 101 -3.53 -7.64 -11.39
C LEU A 101 -3.68 -8.33 -10.02
N ILE A 102 -4.39 -7.69 -9.09
CA ILE A 102 -4.71 -8.23 -7.76
C ILE A 102 -5.54 -9.51 -7.92
N GLU A 103 -6.57 -9.48 -8.74
CA GLU A 103 -7.40 -10.64 -9.07
C GLU A 103 -6.56 -11.81 -9.63
N GLY A 104 -5.58 -11.51 -10.48
CA GLY A 104 -4.64 -12.50 -10.99
C GLY A 104 -3.79 -13.15 -9.89
N TYR A 105 -3.36 -12.39 -8.88
CA TYR A 105 -2.67 -12.95 -7.71
C TYR A 105 -3.60 -13.83 -6.88
N LEU A 106 -4.79 -13.35 -6.53
CA LEU A 106 -5.76 -14.08 -5.71
C LEU A 106 -6.21 -15.39 -6.38
N ARG A 107 -6.47 -15.39 -7.69
CA ARG A 107 -6.84 -16.59 -8.46
C ARG A 107 -5.74 -17.64 -8.50
N ARG A 108 -4.49 -17.24 -8.38
CA ARG A 108 -3.34 -18.15 -8.30
C ARG A 108 -3.13 -18.71 -6.90
N GLY A 109 -3.91 -18.26 -5.91
CA GLY A 109 -3.78 -18.62 -4.51
C GLY A 109 -2.67 -17.86 -3.78
N ASP A 110 -2.12 -16.78 -4.36
CA ASP A 110 -1.13 -15.96 -3.69
C ASP A 110 -1.75 -15.29 -2.44
N GLU A 111 -0.98 -15.16 -1.37
CA GLU A 111 -1.29 -14.27 -0.26
C GLU A 111 -1.06 -12.82 -0.71
N VAL A 112 -2.08 -11.97 -0.60
CA VAL A 112 -1.97 -10.56 -0.99
C VAL A 112 -2.29 -9.67 0.19
N ILE A 113 -1.36 -8.78 0.55
CA ILE A 113 -1.55 -7.75 1.58
C ILE A 113 -1.37 -6.35 1.01
N LEU A 114 -1.90 -5.34 1.71
CA LEU A 114 -1.79 -3.93 1.34
C LEU A 114 -1.08 -3.14 2.43
N ILE A 115 -0.04 -2.41 2.04
CA ILE A 115 0.71 -1.51 2.92
C ILE A 115 0.56 -0.07 2.42
N GLY A 116 -0.21 0.74 3.15
CA GLY A 116 -0.41 2.16 2.85
C GLY A 116 0.45 3.08 3.70
N LEU A 117 0.23 4.37 3.55
CA LEU A 117 0.88 5.42 4.32
C LEU A 117 -0.16 6.09 5.21
N ASP A 118 -0.18 5.78 6.50
CA ASP A 118 -1.09 6.41 7.47
C ASP A 118 -0.75 7.89 7.67
N GLY A 119 -1.81 8.68 7.80
CA GLY A 119 -1.78 10.13 7.74
C GLY A 119 -2.00 10.70 6.33
N SER A 120 -1.77 9.91 5.27
CA SER A 120 -2.02 10.36 3.90
C SER A 120 -3.53 10.46 3.62
N PRO A 121 -4.01 11.57 3.03
CA PRO A 121 -5.41 11.72 2.63
C PRO A 121 -5.82 10.79 1.49
N SER A 122 -4.86 10.19 0.81
CA SER A 122 -5.08 9.30 -0.34
C SER A 122 -4.82 7.84 -0.03
N THR A 123 -3.68 7.54 0.60
CA THR A 123 -3.18 6.17 0.79
C THR A 123 -3.16 5.71 2.25
N GLY A 124 -3.75 6.47 3.16
CA GLY A 124 -3.97 6.06 4.54
C GLY A 124 -4.86 4.81 4.61
N VAL A 125 -4.45 3.84 5.43
CA VAL A 125 -5.20 2.59 5.63
C VAL A 125 -5.99 2.62 6.93
N ARG A 126 -5.36 3.06 8.02
CA ARG A 126 -6.00 3.19 9.34
C ARG A 126 -6.39 4.62 9.64
N PHE A 127 -5.58 5.57 9.19
CA PHE A 127 -5.68 6.97 9.52
C PHE A 127 -5.43 7.88 8.31
N THR A 128 -6.09 9.03 8.30
CA THR A 128 -5.88 10.09 7.31
C THR A 128 -5.84 11.46 7.98
N SER A 129 -5.16 12.42 7.34
CA SER A 129 -5.22 13.83 7.73
C SER A 129 -6.55 14.44 7.32
N SER A 130 -7.16 15.24 8.20
CA SER A 130 -8.48 15.84 8.00
C SER A 130 -8.49 17.26 8.55
N LYS A 131 -9.12 18.18 7.84
CA LYS A 131 -9.43 19.53 8.28
C LYS A 131 -10.56 20.09 7.44
N PRO A 132 -11.83 19.93 7.85
CA PRO A 132 -12.99 20.29 7.05
C PRO A 132 -13.11 21.76 6.67
N ASP A 133 -12.52 22.65 7.46
CA ASP A 133 -12.54 24.10 7.22
C ASP A 133 -11.33 24.63 6.42
N TRP A 134 -10.43 23.75 5.96
CA TRP A 134 -9.34 24.17 5.07
C TRP A 134 -9.84 24.55 3.68
N GLY A 135 -9.43 25.74 3.23
CA GLY A 135 -9.76 26.27 1.91
C GLY A 135 -9.20 27.67 1.71
N GLY A 136 -9.30 28.18 0.50
CA GLY A 136 -8.81 29.51 0.14
C GLY A 136 -7.29 29.59 0.03
N ARG A 137 -6.68 30.65 0.51
CA ARG A 137 -5.23 30.86 0.48
C ARG A 137 -4.54 30.00 1.53
N PRO A 138 -3.44 29.30 1.20
CA PRO A 138 -2.65 28.53 2.16
C PRO A 138 -1.84 29.50 3.05
N ASN A 139 -2.44 29.97 4.10
CA ASN A 139 -1.86 30.91 5.09
C ASN A 139 -2.03 30.40 6.53
N ARG A 140 -2.31 29.13 6.69
CA ARG A 140 -2.54 28.52 7.99
C ARG A 140 -1.25 27.92 8.56
N PRO A 141 -1.15 27.79 9.89
CA PRO A 141 -0.08 27.04 10.52
C PRO A 141 0.04 25.62 9.92
N GLU A 142 1.24 25.12 9.78
CA GLU A 142 1.52 23.80 9.19
C GLU A 142 0.85 22.65 9.97
N ASP A 143 0.56 22.86 11.27
CA ASP A 143 0.02 21.85 12.18
C ASP A 143 -1.49 21.98 12.44
N ASP A 144 -2.20 22.82 11.67
CA ASP A 144 -3.66 23.04 11.84
C ASP A 144 -4.48 21.97 11.07
N TRP A 145 -4.22 20.70 11.37
CA TRP A 145 -4.97 19.56 10.85
C TRP A 145 -4.99 18.41 11.89
N GLU A 146 -5.92 17.48 11.73
CA GLU A 146 -6.14 16.38 12.65
C GLU A 146 -5.94 15.03 11.96
N ILE A 147 -5.61 14.02 12.75
CA ILE A 147 -5.63 12.63 12.33
C ILE A 147 -7.00 12.02 12.65
N GLN A 148 -7.64 11.46 11.63
CA GLN A 148 -8.92 10.79 11.77
C GLN A 148 -8.78 9.28 11.46
N PRO A 149 -9.47 8.38 12.21
CA PRO A 149 -9.51 6.96 11.92
C PRO A 149 -10.38 6.69 10.67
N ARG A 150 -9.79 6.83 9.52
CA ARG A 150 -10.45 6.77 8.21
C ARG A 150 -9.51 6.29 7.13
N ARG A 151 -10.07 5.65 6.07
CA ARG A 151 -9.35 5.35 4.83
C ARG A 151 -9.04 6.62 4.05
N GLY A 152 -7.91 6.65 3.35
CA GLY A 152 -7.65 7.64 2.31
C GLY A 152 -8.49 7.35 1.06
N ILE A 153 -8.77 8.38 0.27
CA ILE A 153 -9.73 8.33 -0.85
C ILE A 153 -9.38 7.24 -1.86
N TRP A 154 -8.10 7.05 -2.19
CA TRP A 154 -7.73 6.01 -3.14
C TRP A 154 -7.89 4.60 -2.58
N ILE A 155 -7.66 4.40 -1.27
CA ILE A 155 -7.93 3.11 -0.62
C ILE A 155 -9.44 2.82 -0.64
N GLU A 156 -10.29 3.82 -0.38
CA GLU A 156 -11.76 3.67 -0.50
C GLU A 156 -12.17 3.22 -1.92
N GLU A 157 -11.65 3.87 -2.97
CA GLU A 157 -11.99 3.52 -4.36
C GLU A 157 -11.39 2.16 -4.77
N LEU A 158 -10.24 1.77 -4.22
CA LEU A 158 -9.65 0.45 -4.43
C LEU A 158 -10.50 -0.65 -3.79
N GLU A 159 -10.90 -0.47 -2.54
CA GLU A 159 -11.78 -1.40 -1.81
C GLU A 159 -13.16 -1.52 -2.51
N ALA A 160 -13.71 -0.41 -2.97
CA ALA A 160 -14.96 -0.40 -3.73
C ALA A 160 -14.85 -1.18 -5.06
N GLU A 161 -13.74 -1.06 -5.78
CA GLU A 161 -13.52 -1.80 -7.02
C GLU A 161 -13.32 -3.31 -6.76
N LEU A 162 -12.60 -3.69 -5.69
CA LEU A 162 -12.50 -5.08 -5.27
C LEU A 162 -13.89 -5.67 -4.99
N ALA A 163 -14.70 -4.97 -4.18
CA ALA A 163 -16.06 -5.39 -3.85
C ALA A 163 -16.95 -5.49 -5.11
N ARG A 164 -16.87 -4.52 -6.03
CA ARG A 164 -17.61 -4.53 -7.30
C ARG A 164 -17.31 -5.77 -8.15
N ARG A 165 -16.09 -6.31 -8.06
CA ARG A 165 -15.67 -7.54 -8.75
C ARG A 165 -15.92 -8.81 -7.95
N GLY A 166 -16.52 -8.72 -6.77
CA GLY A 166 -16.74 -9.88 -5.89
C GLY A 166 -15.45 -10.45 -5.29
N LEU A 167 -14.39 -9.65 -5.22
CA LEU A 167 -13.13 -10.04 -4.61
C LEU A 167 -13.15 -9.76 -3.11
N PRO A 168 -12.45 -10.57 -2.29
CA PRO A 168 -12.40 -10.35 -0.85
C PRO A 168 -11.64 -9.07 -0.50
N PRO A 169 -11.93 -8.45 0.64
CA PRO A 169 -11.11 -7.37 1.18
C PRO A 169 -9.69 -7.89 1.46
N LEU A 170 -8.70 -7.05 1.18
CA LEU A 170 -7.30 -7.39 1.44
C LEU A 170 -6.94 -7.11 2.91
N PRO A 171 -6.17 -8.00 3.57
CA PRO A 171 -5.51 -7.65 4.81
C PRO A 171 -4.63 -6.42 4.58
N ALA A 172 -4.79 -5.39 5.42
CA ALA A 172 -4.16 -4.10 5.18
C ALA A 172 -3.69 -3.43 6.47
N THR A 173 -2.55 -2.74 6.40
CA THR A 173 -2.05 -1.85 7.44
C THR A 173 -1.38 -0.63 6.81
N GLY A 174 -1.13 0.41 7.62
CA GLY A 174 -0.41 1.59 7.18
C GLY A 174 0.88 1.80 7.97
N TRP A 175 1.88 2.34 7.31
CA TRP A 175 3.06 2.88 7.96
C TRP A 175 2.76 4.29 8.46
N ALA A 176 2.80 4.49 9.77
CA ALA A 176 2.38 5.72 10.43
C ALA A 176 3.47 6.81 10.30
N LEU A 177 3.64 7.37 9.10
CA LEU A 177 4.65 8.39 8.81
C LEU A 177 4.11 9.81 8.94
N ASP A 178 2.92 10.07 8.41
CA ASP A 178 2.31 11.39 8.32
C ASP A 178 1.28 11.61 9.46
N MET A 179 1.68 11.29 10.70
CA MET A 179 0.81 11.29 11.89
C MET A 179 1.07 12.51 12.81
N GLY A 180 1.54 13.63 12.26
CA GLY A 180 1.98 14.79 13.02
C GLY A 180 3.39 14.58 13.56
N ARG A 181 3.54 13.89 14.68
CA ARG A 181 4.86 13.48 15.17
C ARG A 181 5.18 12.06 14.71
N PHE A 182 6.24 11.93 13.93
CA PHE A 182 6.70 10.62 13.47
C PHE A 182 7.40 9.83 14.60
N ASP A 183 6.88 8.63 14.88
CA ASP A 183 7.48 7.62 15.78
C ASP A 183 7.82 6.36 14.95
N GLU A 184 9.07 6.27 14.47
CA GLU A 184 9.51 5.12 13.70
C GLU A 184 9.42 3.81 14.48
N ALA A 185 9.75 3.84 15.78
CA ALA A 185 9.72 2.65 16.61
C ALA A 185 8.29 2.11 16.78
N GLY A 186 7.32 3.00 16.97
CA GLY A 186 5.90 2.66 17.01
C GLY A 186 5.40 2.10 15.68
N ALA A 187 5.69 2.79 14.57
CA ALA A 187 5.31 2.35 13.24
C ALA A 187 5.90 0.98 12.89
N ARG A 188 7.15 0.71 13.30
CA ARG A 188 7.80 -0.58 13.11
C ARG A 188 7.10 -1.69 13.93
N ARG A 189 6.80 -1.45 15.19
CA ARG A 189 6.07 -2.43 16.03
C ARG A 189 4.70 -2.78 15.43
N ASP A 190 3.94 -1.79 14.99
CA ASP A 190 2.63 -1.99 14.38
C ASP A 190 2.72 -2.85 13.10
N LEU A 191 3.71 -2.56 12.25
CA LEU A 191 3.94 -3.34 11.02
C LEU A 191 4.35 -4.77 11.34
N GLU A 192 5.29 -4.99 12.27
CA GLU A 192 5.73 -6.33 12.68
C GLU A 192 4.55 -7.13 13.24
N GLN A 193 3.76 -6.55 14.14
CA GLN A 193 2.59 -7.20 14.72
C GLN A 193 1.56 -7.60 13.63
N PHE A 194 1.32 -6.74 12.65
CA PHE A 194 0.45 -7.06 11.52
C PHE A 194 1.00 -8.25 10.72
N LEU A 195 2.29 -8.24 10.38
CA LEU A 195 2.92 -9.30 9.61
C LEU A 195 2.96 -10.63 10.37
N ASP A 196 3.23 -10.62 11.67
CA ASP A 196 3.23 -11.82 12.52
C ASP A 196 1.82 -12.45 12.60
N SER A 197 0.78 -11.63 12.66
CA SER A 197 -0.61 -12.12 12.62
C SER A 197 -0.95 -12.85 11.32
N ARG A 198 -0.28 -12.53 10.22
CA ARG A 198 -0.46 -13.20 8.92
C ARG A 198 0.19 -14.58 8.92
N GLU A 199 1.38 -14.72 9.48
CA GLU A 199 2.09 -16.00 9.58
C GLU A 199 1.31 -17.02 10.44
N THR A 200 0.71 -16.56 11.53
CA THR A 200 -0.10 -17.42 12.40
C THR A 200 -1.35 -17.97 11.69
N THR A 201 -1.95 -17.20 10.78
CA THR A 201 -3.15 -17.60 10.04
C THR A 201 -2.84 -18.66 8.97
N GLU A 202 -1.63 -18.68 8.42
CA GLU A 202 -1.19 -19.72 7.47
C GLU A 202 -0.94 -21.07 8.16
N GLY A 203 -0.31 -21.09 9.33
CA GLY A 203 -0.05 -22.32 10.11
C GLY A 203 -1.31 -23.09 10.52
N SER A 204 -2.46 -22.40 10.61
CA SER A 204 -3.75 -23.01 10.97
C SER A 204 -4.51 -23.62 9.80
N ARG A 205 -4.08 -23.43 8.55
CA ARG A 205 -4.76 -23.98 7.36
C ARG A 205 -4.23 -25.35 6.91
N ASP A 206 -3.09 -25.76 7.42
CA ASP A 206 -2.41 -27.01 6.98
C ASP A 206 -2.79 -28.26 7.78
N ASP A 207 -3.61 -28.14 8.84
CA ASP A 207 -4.07 -29.24 9.70
C ASP A 207 -5.46 -29.81 9.33
N GLY A 208 -5.80 -29.82 8.04
CA GLY A 208 -6.98 -30.57 7.57
C GLY A 208 -6.67 -32.08 7.54
N PRO A 209 -7.52 -32.96 8.12
CA PRO A 209 -7.26 -34.40 8.12
C PRO A 209 -7.26 -34.95 6.70
N VAL A 210 -6.15 -35.54 6.30
CA VAL A 210 -6.10 -36.46 5.16
C VAL A 210 -7.01 -37.64 5.51
N ALA A 211 -8.20 -37.68 4.93
CA ALA A 211 -9.11 -38.80 5.07
C ALA A 211 -8.48 -40.06 4.40
N PRO A 212 -8.70 -41.24 4.97
CA PRO A 212 -8.13 -42.51 4.51
C PRO A 212 -8.67 -43.00 3.17
#